data_43b6c2e42b3770eba033c891c0d3d5a2
#
_entry.id   43b6c2e42b3770eba033c891c0d3d5a2
#
_cell.length_a   1.000
_cell.length_b   1.000
_cell.length_c   1.000
_cell.angle_alpha   90.00
_cell.angle_beta   90.00
_cell.angle_gamma   90.00
#
_symmetry.space_group_name_H-M   'P 1'
#
loop_
_entity.id
_entity.type
_entity.pdbx_description
1 polymer ?
#
loop_
_entity_poly.entity_id
_entity_poly.type
_entity_poly.pdbx_seq_one_letter_code
_entity_poly.pdbx_strand_id
1 'polypeptide(L)'
;MRILQVIPVLDMAGAETMCQNLSVELHKMGHDVLVISLYTKETPLTENLRKNGVPVVFLEKKTGLDILCFYRLYREIQKFQPDVVHSHIYAGKYAHIAASAAGVKVKIYTVHNIAQKEATSSDQKINRFLFRRMGVVPVALSEEVRQTIVDVYHLDSKEIPIACNGIPMERCEPCSAYSKTATNYIHVGRFCEVKNHANLIHGFVKAHEQYPAIQLRLYGDGPLRQKMENLVAELQAQDFIHFMGLTDDVYSAMAKADVFILPSIYEGMPMTLIEAMATGLPIITTPVGGIVDMLEDGKEAAFTGTDPDSIAGSVSMLVDNAALRQSLGQTARIKAKQFSAETMAKKYLEIYSEGI
;
A
#
# COMPACT_ATOMS: atom_id res chain seq x y z
N MET A 1 -25.23 1.63 5.50
CA MET A 1 -24.51 1.23 6.72
C MET A 1 -23.74 2.41 7.29
N ARG A 2 -23.52 2.42 8.59
CA ARG A 2 -22.64 3.36 9.30
C ARG A 2 -21.30 2.66 9.56
N ILE A 3 -20.25 3.12 8.93
CA ILE A 3 -18.94 2.43 8.91
C ILE A 3 -17.90 3.31 9.58
N LEU A 4 -17.27 2.77 10.64
CA LEU A 4 -16.20 3.44 11.35
C LEU A 4 -14.86 2.84 10.94
N GLN A 5 -14.02 3.63 10.31
CA GLN A 5 -12.61 3.29 10.03
C GLN A 5 -11.73 3.80 11.16
N VAL A 6 -10.85 2.96 11.70
CA VAL A 6 -9.92 3.33 12.78
C VAL A 6 -8.49 3.04 12.36
N ILE A 7 -7.66 4.07 12.34
CA ILE A 7 -6.27 3.99 11.92
C ILE A 7 -5.35 4.72 12.90
N PRO A 8 -4.07 4.31 13.06
CA PRO A 8 -3.18 5.02 13.98
C PRO A 8 -2.93 6.47 13.60
N VAL A 9 -2.56 6.71 12.36
CA VAL A 9 -2.26 8.02 11.77
C VAL A 9 -2.59 7.96 10.28
N LEU A 10 -2.94 9.08 9.68
CA LEU A 10 -3.16 9.19 8.23
C LEU A 10 -1.92 9.80 7.57
N ASP A 11 -0.82 9.07 7.59
CA ASP A 11 0.43 9.49 6.92
C ASP A 11 0.43 9.10 5.44
N MET A 12 1.43 9.55 4.66
CA MET A 12 1.56 9.24 3.23
C MET A 12 2.20 7.84 3.05
N ALA A 13 1.43 6.77 3.37
CA ALA A 13 1.86 5.39 3.21
C ALA A 13 0.72 4.48 2.72
N GLY A 14 1.03 3.23 2.36
CA GLY A 14 0.10 2.35 1.64
C GLY A 14 -1.18 2.01 2.39
N ALA A 15 -1.10 1.68 3.67
CA ALA A 15 -2.26 1.34 4.50
C ALA A 15 -3.20 2.54 4.70
N GLU A 16 -2.62 3.72 4.88
CA GLU A 16 -3.33 4.99 5.06
C GLU A 16 -4.02 5.44 3.77
N THR A 17 -3.32 5.30 2.64
CA THR A 17 -3.89 5.56 1.31
C THR A 17 -5.03 4.60 0.99
N MET A 18 -4.86 3.31 1.33
CA MET A 18 -5.94 2.31 1.20
C MET A 18 -7.16 2.67 2.06
N CYS A 19 -6.95 3.02 3.33
CA CYS A 19 -8.03 3.44 4.23
C CYS A 19 -8.77 4.66 3.68
N GLN A 20 -8.05 5.66 3.15
CA GLN A 20 -8.63 6.82 2.48
C GLN A 20 -9.46 6.42 1.27
N ASN A 21 -8.88 5.65 0.34
CA ASN A 21 -9.56 5.25 -0.89
C ASN A 21 -10.84 4.46 -0.60
N LEU A 22 -10.76 3.51 0.32
CA LEU A 22 -11.92 2.72 0.77
C LEU A 22 -12.99 3.62 1.38
N SER A 23 -12.62 4.54 2.27
CA SER A 23 -13.56 5.42 2.96
C SER A 23 -14.29 6.35 1.99
N VAL A 24 -13.56 6.95 1.05
CA VAL A 24 -14.14 7.83 0.02
C VAL A 24 -15.10 7.04 -0.88
N GLU A 25 -14.71 5.84 -1.31
CA GLU A 25 -15.54 5.06 -2.20
C GLU A 25 -16.80 4.53 -1.52
N LEU A 26 -16.71 4.06 -0.28
CA LEU A 26 -17.88 3.68 0.52
C LEU A 26 -18.84 4.88 0.71
N HIS A 27 -18.31 6.08 0.93
CA HIS A 27 -19.12 7.28 1.04
C HIS A 27 -19.84 7.63 -0.29
N LYS A 28 -19.14 7.55 -1.44
CA LYS A 28 -19.74 7.71 -2.77
C LYS A 28 -20.86 6.71 -3.04
N MET A 29 -20.75 5.48 -2.48
CA MET A 29 -21.78 4.45 -2.56
C MET A 29 -22.99 4.68 -1.62
N GLY A 30 -23.03 5.81 -0.89
CA GLY A 30 -24.14 6.21 -0.04
C GLY A 30 -24.08 5.66 1.39
N HIS A 31 -22.92 5.26 1.87
CA HIS A 31 -22.74 4.85 3.27
C HIS A 31 -22.29 6.03 4.13
N ASP A 32 -22.68 6.03 5.42
CA ASP A 32 -22.16 6.95 6.41
C ASP A 32 -20.80 6.47 6.89
N VAL A 33 -19.74 7.20 6.54
CA VAL A 33 -18.36 6.82 6.89
C VAL A 33 -17.75 7.86 7.81
N LEU A 34 -17.15 7.40 8.89
CA LEU A 34 -16.33 8.20 9.81
C LEU A 34 -14.93 7.60 9.89
N VAL A 35 -13.90 8.42 9.76
CA VAL A 35 -12.51 8.00 9.98
C VAL A 35 -12.01 8.54 11.32
N ILE A 36 -11.51 7.66 12.17
CA ILE A 36 -10.85 8.04 13.42
C ILE A 36 -9.36 7.73 13.33
N SER A 37 -8.54 8.77 13.46
CA SER A 37 -7.10 8.66 13.63
C SER A 37 -6.74 8.74 15.12
N LEU A 38 -5.93 7.78 15.61
CA LEU A 38 -5.53 7.76 17.01
C LEU A 38 -4.63 8.95 17.35
N TYR A 39 -3.70 9.32 16.47
CA TYR A 39 -2.83 10.47 16.62
C TYR A 39 -3.32 11.65 15.79
N THR A 40 -3.01 12.85 16.26
CA THR A 40 -3.32 14.09 15.54
C THR A 40 -2.21 14.39 14.54
N LYS A 41 -2.53 14.34 13.28
CA LYS A 41 -1.66 14.78 12.19
C LYS A 41 -2.50 15.16 10.98
N GLU A 42 -2.47 16.43 10.62
CA GLU A 42 -3.06 16.89 9.35
C GLU A 42 -2.13 16.54 8.20
N THR A 43 -2.67 15.99 7.13
CA THR A 43 -1.94 15.51 5.97
C THR A 43 -2.78 15.71 4.71
N PRO A 44 -2.21 15.60 3.50
CA PRO A 44 -3.00 15.58 2.26
C PRO A 44 -4.11 14.52 2.26
N LEU A 45 -3.92 13.37 2.96
CA LEU A 45 -4.95 12.34 3.06
C LEU A 45 -6.16 12.80 3.90
N THR A 46 -5.91 13.49 5.02
CA THR A 46 -7.00 14.03 5.87
C THR A 46 -7.79 15.11 5.15
N GLU A 47 -7.10 15.97 4.40
CA GLU A 47 -7.75 16.99 3.58
C GLU A 47 -8.60 16.38 2.47
N ASN A 48 -8.07 15.34 1.79
CA ASN A 48 -8.78 14.66 0.72
C ASN A 48 -10.04 13.93 1.23
N LEU A 49 -9.98 13.28 2.39
CA LEU A 49 -11.15 12.69 3.05
C LEU A 49 -12.25 13.75 3.26
N ARG A 50 -11.92 14.89 3.87
CA ARG A 50 -12.88 15.98 4.13
C ARG A 50 -13.43 16.60 2.86
N LYS A 51 -12.61 16.81 1.84
CA LYS A 51 -13.05 17.31 0.51
C LYS A 51 -14.07 16.38 -0.15
N ASN A 52 -13.97 15.07 0.12
CA ASN A 52 -14.90 14.07 -0.37
C ASN A 52 -16.06 13.75 0.60
N GLY A 53 -16.30 14.59 1.60
CA GLY A 53 -17.44 14.46 2.52
C GLY A 53 -17.24 13.44 3.64
N VAL A 54 -16.06 12.86 3.81
CA VAL A 54 -15.74 11.91 4.88
C VAL A 54 -15.14 12.64 6.07
N PRO A 55 -15.84 12.70 7.23
CA PRO A 55 -15.32 13.36 8.42
C PRO A 55 -14.15 12.58 9.03
N VAL A 56 -13.18 13.33 9.60
CA VAL A 56 -12.01 12.79 10.30
C VAL A 56 -12.00 13.33 11.72
N VAL A 57 -11.88 12.44 12.70
CA VAL A 57 -11.74 12.74 14.13
C VAL A 57 -10.38 12.29 14.64
N PHE A 58 -9.69 13.13 15.40
CA PHE A 58 -8.43 12.81 16.06
C PHE A 58 -8.65 12.53 17.55
N LEU A 59 -8.06 11.43 18.07
CA LEU A 59 -8.19 11.08 19.49
C LEU A 59 -7.06 11.56 20.37
N GLU A 60 -6.04 12.21 19.83
CA GLU A 60 -4.89 12.74 20.57
C GLU A 60 -4.22 11.69 21.49
N LYS A 61 -4.03 10.48 20.94
CA LYS A 61 -3.41 9.38 21.68
C LYS A 61 -2.00 9.74 22.13
N LYS A 62 -1.70 9.48 23.40
CA LYS A 62 -0.35 9.63 23.95
C LYS A 62 0.55 8.45 23.60
N THR A 63 1.87 8.65 23.62
CA THR A 63 2.87 7.61 23.40
C THR A 63 2.70 6.47 24.41
N GLY A 64 2.92 5.23 23.97
CA GLY A 64 2.74 4.04 24.79
C GLY A 64 1.28 3.59 24.92
N LEU A 65 0.95 2.86 25.99
CA LEU A 65 -0.41 2.43 26.30
C LEU A 65 -1.21 3.59 26.88
N ASP A 66 -2.25 4.02 26.19
CA ASP A 66 -3.11 5.13 26.60
C ASP A 66 -4.53 4.61 26.90
N ILE A 67 -4.82 4.41 28.19
CA ILE A 67 -6.14 3.91 28.64
C ILE A 67 -7.26 4.92 28.35
N LEU A 68 -6.96 6.23 28.40
CA LEU A 68 -7.95 7.26 28.08
C LEU A 68 -8.33 7.25 26.60
N CYS A 69 -7.43 6.80 25.73
CA CYS A 69 -7.72 6.61 24.31
C CYS A 69 -8.82 5.59 24.08
N PHE A 70 -8.88 4.49 24.86
CA PHE A 70 -10.00 3.51 24.81
C PHE A 70 -11.33 4.19 25.16
N TYR A 71 -11.36 5.00 26.23
CA TYR A 71 -12.56 5.71 26.63
C TYR A 71 -13.01 6.75 25.61
N ARG A 72 -12.08 7.53 25.05
CA ARG A 72 -12.39 8.50 23.98
C ARG A 72 -12.95 7.80 22.75
N LEU A 73 -12.31 6.70 22.30
CA LEU A 73 -12.79 5.92 21.18
C LEU A 73 -14.18 5.31 21.46
N TYR A 74 -14.39 4.73 22.66
CA TYR A 74 -15.71 4.25 23.08
C TYR A 74 -16.78 5.35 22.99
N ARG A 75 -16.48 6.57 23.43
CA ARG A 75 -17.39 7.72 23.35
C ARG A 75 -17.74 8.07 21.90
N GLU A 76 -16.77 8.09 20.99
CA GLU A 76 -17.02 8.35 19.57
C GLU A 76 -17.83 7.21 18.92
N ILE A 77 -17.58 5.96 19.29
CA ILE A 77 -18.40 4.80 18.85
C ILE A 77 -19.84 4.95 19.32
N GLN A 78 -20.08 5.29 20.58
CA GLN A 78 -21.42 5.52 21.13
C GLN A 78 -22.16 6.68 20.44
N LYS A 79 -21.44 7.73 20.08
CA LYS A 79 -22.01 8.89 19.38
C LYS A 79 -22.33 8.56 17.92
N PHE A 80 -21.42 7.88 17.22
CA PHE A 80 -21.57 7.54 15.81
C PHE A 80 -22.46 6.32 15.60
N GLN A 81 -22.57 5.39 16.57
CA GLN A 81 -23.37 4.12 16.51
C GLN A 81 -23.10 3.34 15.21
N PRO A 82 -21.86 2.91 14.95
CA PRO A 82 -21.53 2.21 13.72
C PRO A 82 -22.12 0.80 13.67
N ASP A 83 -22.52 0.37 12.49
CA ASP A 83 -22.83 -1.03 12.18
C ASP A 83 -21.54 -1.85 12.13
N VAL A 84 -20.45 -1.23 11.62
CA VAL A 84 -19.15 -1.86 11.39
C VAL A 84 -18.03 -1.02 11.99
N VAL A 85 -17.10 -1.67 12.69
CA VAL A 85 -15.80 -1.08 13.06
C VAL A 85 -14.69 -1.81 12.31
N HIS A 86 -14.03 -1.08 11.43
CA HIS A 86 -12.91 -1.58 10.63
C HIS A 86 -11.62 -0.89 11.06
N SER A 87 -10.62 -1.66 11.42
CA SER A 87 -9.33 -1.14 11.90
C SER A 87 -8.17 -1.53 11.01
N HIS A 88 -7.13 -0.69 11.04
CA HIS A 88 -5.91 -0.84 10.27
C HIS A 88 -4.69 -0.79 11.17
N ILE A 89 -3.67 -1.58 10.82
CA ILE A 89 -2.38 -1.59 11.50
C ILE A 89 -2.58 -1.82 13.02
N TYR A 90 -1.79 -1.22 13.88
CA TYR A 90 -1.85 -1.42 15.33
C TYR A 90 -3.03 -0.70 16.04
N ALA A 91 -3.94 -0.05 15.30
CA ALA A 91 -5.17 0.50 15.90
C ALA A 91 -6.13 -0.57 16.40
N GLY A 92 -6.00 -1.81 15.91
CA GLY A 92 -6.94 -2.92 16.19
C GLY A 92 -7.20 -3.17 17.68
N LYS A 93 -6.16 -3.14 18.53
CA LYS A 93 -6.32 -3.33 19.97
C LYS A 93 -7.20 -2.26 20.64
N TYR A 94 -7.12 -1.01 20.20
CA TYR A 94 -7.98 0.07 20.69
C TYR A 94 -9.38 -0.05 20.11
N ALA A 95 -9.47 -0.22 18.78
CA ALA A 95 -10.74 -0.26 18.06
C ALA A 95 -11.65 -1.39 18.52
N HIS A 96 -11.14 -2.61 18.55
CA HIS A 96 -12.01 -3.79 18.79
C HIS A 96 -12.39 -4.00 20.25
N ILE A 97 -11.54 -3.57 21.20
CA ILE A 97 -11.92 -3.58 22.61
C ILE A 97 -13.03 -2.55 22.86
N ALA A 98 -12.88 -1.32 22.34
CA ALA A 98 -13.89 -0.27 22.46
C ALA A 98 -15.20 -0.65 21.73
N ALA A 99 -15.11 -1.21 20.52
CA ALA A 99 -16.25 -1.68 19.75
C ALA A 99 -17.03 -2.80 20.45
N SER A 100 -16.32 -3.76 21.05
CA SER A 100 -16.96 -4.85 21.82
C SER A 100 -17.66 -4.33 23.06
N ALA A 101 -17.05 -3.38 23.79
CA ALA A 101 -17.67 -2.72 24.94
C ALA A 101 -18.92 -1.91 24.55
N ALA A 102 -18.95 -1.37 23.32
CA ALA A 102 -20.08 -0.63 22.77
C ALA A 102 -21.15 -1.55 22.12
N GLY A 103 -20.95 -2.87 22.08
CA GLY A 103 -21.89 -3.82 21.51
C GLY A 103 -21.90 -3.92 19.98
N VAL A 104 -20.86 -3.38 19.30
CA VAL A 104 -20.74 -3.48 17.84
C VAL A 104 -20.46 -4.93 17.45
N LYS A 105 -21.26 -5.47 16.55
CA LYS A 105 -21.18 -6.87 16.12
C LYS A 105 -20.10 -7.10 15.08
N VAL A 106 -20.09 -6.29 14.01
CA VAL A 106 -19.18 -6.46 12.89
C VAL A 106 -17.86 -5.73 13.16
N LYS A 107 -16.79 -6.51 13.27
CA LYS A 107 -15.45 -6.04 13.61
C LYS A 107 -14.43 -6.62 12.64
N ILE A 108 -13.80 -5.75 11.87
CA ILE A 108 -12.90 -6.10 10.76
C ILE A 108 -11.50 -5.55 11.03
N TYR A 109 -10.49 -6.34 10.74
CA TYR A 109 -9.09 -5.93 10.82
C TYR A 109 -8.37 -6.27 9.50
N THR A 110 -7.94 -5.25 8.74
CA THR A 110 -7.12 -5.49 7.55
C THR A 110 -5.65 -5.66 7.93
N VAL A 111 -5.06 -6.77 7.49
CA VAL A 111 -3.62 -7.07 7.61
C VAL A 111 -2.92 -6.57 6.36
N HIS A 112 -2.15 -5.47 6.51
CA HIS A 112 -1.54 -4.75 5.38
C HIS A 112 -0.20 -5.30 4.91
N ASN A 113 0.38 -6.23 5.66
CA ASN A 113 1.67 -6.85 5.35
C ASN A 113 1.62 -8.34 5.71
N ILE A 114 2.72 -9.07 5.49
CA ILE A 114 2.84 -10.41 6.05
C ILE A 114 2.67 -10.36 7.57
N ALA A 115 1.89 -11.28 8.14
CA ALA A 115 1.47 -11.23 9.54
C ALA A 115 2.65 -11.20 10.54
N GLN A 116 3.80 -11.81 10.17
CA GLN A 116 5.02 -11.80 10.97
C GLN A 116 5.65 -10.40 11.13
N LYS A 117 5.44 -9.49 10.15
CA LYS A 117 5.99 -8.13 10.10
C LYS A 117 4.99 -7.04 10.41
N GLU A 118 3.70 -7.36 10.35
CA GLU A 118 2.60 -6.41 10.63
C GLU A 118 2.58 -5.96 12.09
N ALA A 119 2.88 -6.85 13.02
CA ALA A 119 2.73 -6.62 14.45
C ALA A 119 3.92 -7.14 15.26
N THR A 120 4.23 -6.47 16.37
CA THR A 120 5.19 -6.97 17.37
C THR A 120 4.70 -8.29 17.98
N SER A 121 5.61 -9.08 18.56
CA SER A 121 5.23 -10.35 19.23
C SER A 121 4.15 -10.16 20.31
N SER A 122 4.13 -9.02 20.98
CA SER A 122 3.10 -8.66 21.98
C SER A 122 1.76 -8.37 21.30
N ASP A 123 1.79 -7.58 20.21
CA ASP A 123 0.56 -7.25 19.47
C ASP A 123 0.00 -8.48 18.75
N GLN A 124 0.85 -9.41 18.27
CA GLN A 124 0.40 -10.70 17.71
C GLN A 124 -0.41 -11.53 18.71
N LYS A 125 -0.01 -11.57 20.00
CA LYS A 125 -0.79 -12.25 21.05
C LYS A 125 -2.15 -11.58 21.25
N ILE A 126 -2.17 -10.24 21.23
CA ILE A 126 -3.43 -9.48 21.33
C ILE A 126 -4.32 -9.76 20.12
N ASN A 127 -3.77 -9.66 18.91
CA ASN A 127 -4.52 -9.92 17.66
C ASN A 127 -5.08 -11.35 17.64
N ARG A 128 -4.28 -12.35 18.06
CA ARG A 128 -4.78 -13.75 18.21
C ARG A 128 -5.99 -13.82 19.13
N PHE A 129 -5.97 -13.12 20.25
CA PHE A 129 -7.11 -13.07 21.18
C PHE A 129 -8.33 -12.38 20.52
N LEU A 130 -8.12 -11.24 19.86
CA LEU A 130 -9.17 -10.51 19.14
C LEU A 130 -9.84 -11.39 18.08
N PHE A 131 -9.05 -12.07 17.25
CA PHE A 131 -9.57 -12.91 16.18
C PHE A 131 -10.30 -14.15 16.72
N ARG A 132 -9.71 -14.86 17.66
CA ARG A 132 -10.27 -16.16 18.14
C ARG A 132 -11.37 -16.04 19.20
N ARG A 133 -11.44 -14.92 19.93
CA ARG A 133 -12.32 -14.79 21.12
C ARG A 133 -13.27 -13.61 21.06
N MET A 134 -12.97 -12.60 20.27
CA MET A 134 -13.79 -11.38 20.21
C MET A 134 -14.54 -11.22 18.90
N GLY A 135 -14.50 -12.22 18.01
CA GLY A 135 -15.20 -12.18 16.73
C GLY A 135 -14.71 -11.08 15.77
N VAL A 136 -13.42 -10.76 15.84
CA VAL A 136 -12.79 -9.85 14.88
C VAL A 136 -12.36 -10.67 13.67
N VAL A 137 -12.82 -10.30 12.49
CA VAL A 137 -12.48 -10.97 11.22
C VAL A 137 -11.22 -10.33 10.65
N PRO A 138 -10.09 -11.06 10.57
CA PRO A 138 -8.92 -10.58 9.83
C PRO A 138 -9.17 -10.67 8.32
N VAL A 139 -8.83 -9.63 7.59
CA VAL A 139 -8.91 -9.59 6.12
C VAL A 139 -7.50 -9.55 5.54
N ALA A 140 -7.21 -10.44 4.62
CA ALA A 140 -5.95 -10.50 3.89
C ALA A 140 -6.03 -9.69 2.59
N LEU A 141 -4.89 -9.16 2.13
CA LEU A 141 -4.80 -8.45 0.85
C LEU A 141 -4.51 -9.38 -0.34
N SER A 142 -3.96 -10.56 -0.07
CA SER A 142 -3.57 -11.57 -1.06
C SER A 142 -3.62 -12.97 -0.46
N GLU A 143 -3.49 -14.00 -1.30
CA GLU A 143 -3.43 -15.39 -0.85
C GLU A 143 -2.21 -15.64 0.05
N GLU A 144 -1.06 -15.09 -0.31
CA GLU A 144 0.14 -15.23 0.51
C GLU A 144 -0.02 -14.56 1.88
N VAL A 145 -0.58 -13.34 1.94
CA VAL A 145 -0.88 -12.68 3.23
C VAL A 145 -1.86 -13.54 4.05
N ARG A 146 -2.88 -14.14 3.41
CA ARG A 146 -3.82 -15.05 4.07
C ARG A 146 -3.10 -16.23 4.71
N GLN A 147 -2.19 -16.87 3.98
CA GLN A 147 -1.43 -17.99 4.52
C GLN A 147 -0.59 -17.57 5.73
N THR A 148 0.03 -16.38 5.72
CA THR A 148 0.77 -15.87 6.87
C THR A 148 -0.12 -15.63 8.10
N ILE A 149 -1.37 -15.23 7.91
CA ILE A 149 -2.36 -15.08 9.00
C ILE A 149 -2.73 -16.44 9.59
N VAL A 150 -2.95 -17.45 8.74
CA VAL A 150 -3.20 -18.85 9.17
C VAL A 150 -2.05 -19.32 10.06
N ASP A 151 -0.81 -19.16 9.60
CA ASP A 151 0.40 -19.66 10.27
C ASP A 151 0.64 -18.96 11.62
N VAL A 152 0.51 -17.63 11.67
CA VAL A 152 0.79 -16.84 12.88
C VAL A 152 -0.33 -16.95 13.92
N TYR A 153 -1.59 -16.90 13.48
CA TYR A 153 -2.73 -16.83 14.40
C TYR A 153 -3.46 -18.16 14.59
N HIS A 154 -3.11 -19.19 13.80
CA HIS A 154 -3.72 -20.54 13.81
C HIS A 154 -5.24 -20.49 13.61
N LEU A 155 -5.66 -19.77 12.56
CA LEU A 155 -7.03 -19.66 12.10
C LEU A 155 -7.29 -20.61 10.92
N ASP A 156 -8.57 -20.95 10.66
CA ASP A 156 -8.92 -21.61 9.40
C ASP A 156 -8.85 -20.60 8.24
N SER A 157 -8.27 -20.98 7.13
CA SER A 157 -8.17 -20.13 5.93
C SER A 157 -9.54 -19.68 5.41
N LYS A 158 -10.59 -20.49 5.63
CA LYS A 158 -11.97 -20.18 5.26
C LYS A 158 -12.57 -19.01 6.05
N GLU A 159 -12.03 -18.73 7.23
CA GLU A 159 -12.46 -17.61 8.09
C GLU A 159 -11.75 -16.29 7.74
N ILE A 160 -10.83 -16.31 6.75
CA ILE A 160 -10.01 -15.17 6.38
C ILE A 160 -10.34 -14.75 4.94
N PRO A 161 -11.27 -13.80 4.75
CA PRO A 161 -11.56 -13.28 3.43
C PRO A 161 -10.38 -12.51 2.84
N ILE A 162 -10.33 -12.47 1.50
CA ILE A 162 -9.37 -11.65 0.76
C ILE A 162 -10.08 -10.45 0.18
N ALA A 163 -9.52 -9.27 0.41
CA ALA A 163 -9.92 -8.03 -0.23
C ALA A 163 -8.68 -7.24 -0.67
N CYS A 164 -8.42 -7.22 -1.96
CA CYS A 164 -7.28 -6.54 -2.55
C CYS A 164 -7.34 -5.02 -2.33
N ASN A 165 -6.18 -4.38 -2.25
CA ASN A 165 -6.09 -2.92 -2.29
C ASN A 165 -6.68 -2.37 -3.60
N GLY A 166 -7.23 -1.15 -3.51
CA GLY A 166 -7.81 -0.47 -4.68
C GLY A 166 -7.42 1.00 -4.75
N ILE A 167 -7.33 1.50 -5.99
CA ILE A 167 -7.01 2.90 -6.28
C ILE A 167 -8.12 3.58 -7.08
N PRO A 168 -8.24 4.92 -7.02
CA PRO A 168 -9.15 5.68 -7.86
C PRO A 168 -8.63 5.71 -9.30
N MET A 169 -9.17 4.83 -10.17
CA MET A 169 -8.72 4.65 -11.56
C MET A 169 -8.84 5.92 -12.41
N GLU A 170 -9.78 6.79 -12.08
CA GLU A 170 -10.01 8.07 -12.75
C GLU A 170 -8.84 9.07 -12.60
N ARG A 171 -7.95 8.85 -11.64
CA ARG A 171 -6.74 9.65 -11.43
C ARG A 171 -5.54 9.17 -12.25
N CYS A 172 -5.62 7.96 -12.81
CA CYS A 172 -4.51 7.34 -13.53
C CYS A 172 -4.53 7.74 -15.00
N GLU A 173 -3.79 8.79 -15.34
CA GLU A 173 -3.57 9.14 -16.74
C GLU A 173 -2.77 8.04 -17.44
N PRO A 174 -3.22 7.55 -18.60
CA PRO A 174 -2.49 6.54 -19.33
C PRO A 174 -1.16 7.07 -19.83
N CYS A 175 -0.12 6.24 -19.78
CA CYS A 175 1.11 6.50 -20.52
C CYS A 175 0.76 6.78 -22.00
N SER A 176 1.12 7.95 -22.49
CA SER A 176 0.65 8.46 -23.79
C SER A 176 1.34 7.79 -24.97
N ALA A 177 2.58 7.37 -24.84
CA ALA A 177 3.35 6.64 -25.85
C ALA A 177 4.57 5.93 -25.23
N TYR A 178 4.95 4.82 -25.81
CA TYR A 178 6.20 4.14 -25.47
C TYR A 178 7.32 4.67 -26.38
N SER A 179 8.21 5.48 -25.85
CA SER A 179 9.36 6.05 -26.55
C SER A 179 10.22 4.96 -27.21
N LYS A 180 11.01 5.28 -28.23
CA LYS A 180 11.93 4.31 -28.85
C LYS A 180 12.93 3.76 -27.82
N THR A 181 13.48 4.66 -27.00
CA THR A 181 14.44 4.35 -25.93
C THR A 181 13.89 4.83 -24.59
N ALA A 182 13.84 3.97 -23.57
CA ALA A 182 13.43 4.36 -22.24
C ALA A 182 14.58 5.07 -21.52
N THR A 183 14.33 6.28 -21.07
CA THR A 183 15.35 7.08 -20.37
C THR A 183 14.96 7.42 -18.94
N ASN A 184 13.67 7.43 -18.59
CA ASN A 184 13.16 7.87 -17.29
C ASN A 184 12.60 6.71 -16.48
N TYR A 185 13.36 6.23 -15.50
CA TYR A 185 12.95 5.22 -14.55
C TYR A 185 12.43 5.87 -13.28
N ILE A 186 11.35 5.34 -12.72
CA ILE A 186 10.75 5.84 -11.49
C ILE A 186 10.64 4.72 -10.45
N HIS A 187 11.02 5.03 -9.23
CA HIS A 187 10.70 4.24 -8.03
C HIS A 187 9.90 5.10 -7.06
N VAL A 188 8.85 4.55 -6.50
CA VAL A 188 8.03 5.21 -5.47
C VAL A 188 7.90 4.30 -4.27
N GLY A 189 8.45 4.73 -3.14
CA GLY A 189 8.40 3.93 -1.93
C GLY A 189 9.09 4.57 -0.73
N ARG A 190 8.72 4.12 0.47
CA ARG A 190 9.35 4.56 1.71
C ARG A 190 10.82 4.10 1.75
N PHE A 191 11.75 4.97 2.13
CA PHE A 191 13.16 4.61 2.28
C PHE A 191 13.39 3.74 3.53
N CYS A 192 13.19 2.43 3.36
CA CYS A 192 13.39 1.40 4.38
C CYS A 192 14.00 0.14 3.75
N GLU A 193 14.51 -0.79 4.58
CA GLU A 193 15.21 -2.00 4.14
C GLU A 193 14.38 -2.82 3.12
N VAL A 194 13.07 -2.91 3.34
CA VAL A 194 12.14 -3.70 2.52
C VAL A 194 12.14 -3.30 1.05
N LYS A 195 12.30 -1.99 0.78
CA LYS A 195 12.24 -1.44 -0.60
C LYS A 195 13.55 -1.58 -1.37
N ASN A 196 14.62 -2.06 -0.71
CA ASN A 196 15.87 -2.47 -1.34
C ASN A 196 16.57 -1.37 -2.16
N HIS A 197 16.49 -0.11 -1.70
CA HIS A 197 17.05 1.04 -2.41
C HIS A 197 18.55 0.92 -2.68
N ALA A 198 19.33 0.32 -1.77
CA ALA A 198 20.77 0.18 -1.95
C ALA A 198 21.11 -0.65 -3.20
N ASN A 199 20.50 -1.84 -3.34
CA ASN A 199 20.73 -2.69 -4.50
C ASN A 199 20.12 -2.08 -5.78
N LEU A 200 18.99 -1.35 -5.68
CA LEU A 200 18.45 -0.59 -6.80
C LEU A 200 19.46 0.44 -7.31
N ILE A 201 20.08 1.22 -6.43
CA ILE A 201 21.10 2.22 -6.79
C ILE A 201 22.30 1.55 -7.44
N HIS A 202 22.87 0.51 -6.82
CA HIS A 202 24.01 -0.22 -7.40
C HIS A 202 23.69 -0.84 -8.76
N GLY A 203 22.52 -1.47 -8.91
CA GLY A 203 22.08 -2.05 -10.17
C GLY A 203 21.86 -1.01 -11.25
N PHE A 204 21.29 0.16 -10.88
CA PHE A 204 21.06 1.23 -11.81
C PHE A 204 22.37 1.90 -12.29
N VAL A 205 23.37 2.06 -11.41
CA VAL A 205 24.72 2.52 -11.78
C VAL A 205 25.35 1.59 -12.83
N LYS A 206 25.29 0.27 -12.61
CA LYS A 206 25.79 -0.72 -13.59
C LYS A 206 25.08 -0.62 -14.96
N ALA A 207 23.76 -0.44 -14.94
CA ALA A 207 23.00 -0.26 -16.21
C ALA A 207 23.36 1.06 -16.90
N HIS A 208 23.58 2.14 -16.13
CA HIS A 208 23.96 3.44 -16.66
C HIS A 208 25.33 3.44 -17.36
N GLU A 209 26.29 2.62 -16.91
CA GLU A 209 27.59 2.45 -17.61
C GLU A 209 27.39 2.01 -19.06
N GLN A 210 26.39 1.17 -19.35
CA GLN A 210 26.05 0.69 -20.68
C GLN A 210 25.11 1.66 -21.44
N TYR A 211 24.22 2.34 -20.70
CA TYR A 211 23.20 3.22 -21.25
C TYR A 211 23.24 4.62 -20.58
N PRO A 212 24.19 5.50 -20.94
CA PRO A 212 24.41 6.76 -20.23
C PRO A 212 23.25 7.78 -20.26
N ALA A 213 22.21 7.51 -21.05
CA ALA A 213 21.02 8.39 -21.13
C ALA A 213 19.95 8.08 -20.09
N ILE A 214 20.02 6.94 -19.36
CA ILE A 214 19.00 6.57 -18.39
C ILE A 214 19.13 7.38 -17.10
N GLN A 215 17.99 7.68 -16.49
CA GLN A 215 17.89 8.41 -15.23
C GLN A 215 16.92 7.72 -14.28
N LEU A 216 17.20 7.75 -12.99
CA LEU A 216 16.36 7.19 -11.93
C LEU A 216 15.83 8.31 -11.03
N ARG A 217 14.51 8.38 -10.89
CA ARG A 217 13.84 9.26 -9.93
C ARG A 217 13.28 8.46 -8.78
N LEU A 218 13.75 8.77 -7.57
CA LEU A 218 13.38 8.12 -6.31
C LEU A 218 12.41 9.03 -5.54
N TYR A 219 11.14 8.64 -5.50
CA TYR A 219 10.10 9.33 -4.74
C TYR A 219 9.86 8.64 -3.41
N GLY A 220 9.70 9.44 -2.38
CA GLY A 220 9.44 8.98 -1.02
C GLY A 220 10.35 9.62 0.01
N ASP A 221 10.15 9.20 1.26
CA ASP A 221 10.99 9.56 2.42
C ASP A 221 11.08 8.37 3.37
N GLY A 222 11.98 8.42 4.34
CA GLY A 222 12.13 7.37 5.33
C GLY A 222 13.50 7.34 6.01
N PRO A 223 13.67 6.44 7.00
CA PRO A 223 14.86 6.42 7.85
C PRO A 223 16.18 6.15 7.10
N LEU A 224 16.11 5.55 5.91
CA LEU A 224 17.31 5.25 5.12
C LEU A 224 17.63 6.30 4.06
N ARG A 225 16.83 7.36 3.91
CA ARG A 225 17.02 8.35 2.84
C ARG A 225 18.42 8.96 2.85
N GLN A 226 18.87 9.49 3.97
CA GLN A 226 20.20 10.10 4.08
C GLN A 226 21.33 9.10 3.74
N LYS A 227 21.17 7.83 4.16
CA LYS A 227 22.12 6.77 3.81
C LYS A 227 22.18 6.53 2.31
N MET A 228 21.06 6.58 1.61
CA MET A 228 20.99 6.40 0.16
C MET A 228 21.54 7.62 -0.60
N GLU A 229 21.29 8.83 -0.11
CA GLU A 229 21.91 10.06 -0.66
C GLU A 229 23.44 10.00 -0.56
N ASN A 230 23.97 9.55 0.56
CA ASN A 230 25.44 9.36 0.74
C ASN A 230 25.96 8.27 -0.22
N LEU A 231 25.26 7.15 -0.39
CA LEU A 231 25.62 6.09 -1.33
C LEU A 231 25.70 6.60 -2.78
N VAL A 232 24.73 7.39 -3.21
CA VAL A 232 24.75 8.00 -4.56
C VAL A 232 25.93 8.94 -4.72
N ALA A 233 26.30 9.70 -3.68
CA ALA A 233 27.48 10.57 -3.70
C ALA A 233 28.80 9.77 -3.76
N GLU A 234 28.92 8.69 -2.99
CA GLU A 234 30.08 7.78 -3.04
C GLU A 234 30.27 7.13 -4.42
N LEU A 235 29.18 6.80 -5.09
CA LEU A 235 29.16 6.23 -6.44
C LEU A 235 29.26 7.29 -7.56
N GLN A 236 29.33 8.58 -7.23
CA GLN A 236 29.36 9.70 -8.19
C GLN A 236 28.17 9.67 -9.18
N ALA A 237 26.98 9.29 -8.69
CA ALA A 237 25.80 9.04 -9.51
C ALA A 237 24.73 10.16 -9.44
N GLN A 238 25.06 11.35 -8.89
CA GLN A 238 24.12 12.46 -8.67
C GLN A 238 23.54 13.02 -9.97
N ASP A 239 24.26 12.89 -11.07
CA ASP A 239 23.86 13.43 -12.38
C ASP A 239 22.70 12.64 -13.01
N PHE A 240 22.46 11.39 -12.56
CA PHE A 240 21.46 10.52 -13.15
C PHE A 240 20.57 9.77 -12.11
N ILE A 241 20.83 9.91 -10.81
CA ILE A 241 19.95 9.40 -9.72
C ILE A 241 19.47 10.57 -8.86
N HIS A 242 18.16 10.82 -8.86
CA HIS A 242 17.57 12.00 -8.27
C HIS A 242 16.60 11.64 -7.14
N PHE A 243 16.75 12.27 -5.97
CA PHE A 243 15.84 12.15 -4.83
C PHE A 243 14.77 13.23 -4.91
N MET A 244 13.54 12.84 -5.22
CA MET A 244 12.43 13.75 -5.48
C MET A 244 11.63 14.12 -4.23
N GLY A 245 11.81 13.38 -3.11
CA GLY A 245 11.04 13.58 -1.90
C GLY A 245 9.62 13.00 -1.97
N LEU A 246 8.78 13.43 -1.05
CA LEU A 246 7.36 13.07 -1.05
C LEU A 246 6.64 13.83 -2.17
N THR A 247 5.63 13.19 -2.75
CA THR A 247 4.69 13.82 -3.69
C THR A 247 3.26 13.48 -3.30
N ASP A 248 2.37 14.43 -3.44
CA ASP A 248 0.92 14.28 -3.30
C ASP A 248 0.25 13.89 -4.63
N ASP A 249 1.00 13.96 -5.73
CA ASP A 249 0.56 13.57 -7.07
C ASP A 249 1.52 12.54 -7.70
N VAL A 250 1.45 11.32 -7.20
CA VAL A 250 2.22 10.18 -7.72
C VAL A 250 1.82 9.84 -9.16
N TYR A 251 0.56 10.07 -9.52
CA TYR A 251 0.03 9.75 -10.85
C TYR A 251 0.69 10.59 -11.94
N SER A 252 0.80 11.91 -11.74
CA SER A 252 1.53 12.79 -12.66
C SER A 252 3.03 12.48 -12.73
N ALA A 253 3.63 12.01 -11.62
CA ALA A 253 5.03 11.58 -11.64
C ALA A 253 5.21 10.32 -12.49
N MET A 254 4.32 9.34 -12.33
CA MET A 254 4.31 8.10 -13.11
C MET A 254 4.03 8.34 -14.60
N ALA A 255 3.08 9.21 -14.93
CA ALA A 255 2.75 9.55 -16.33
C ALA A 255 3.91 10.11 -17.14
N LYS A 256 4.94 10.66 -16.47
CA LYS A 256 6.16 11.22 -17.09
C LYS A 256 7.34 10.22 -17.13
N ALA A 257 7.15 9.02 -16.63
CA ALA A 257 8.17 7.98 -16.61
C ALA A 257 8.02 7.03 -17.81
N ASP A 258 9.10 6.32 -18.13
CA ASP A 258 9.13 5.28 -19.16
C ASP A 258 9.00 3.87 -18.53
N VAL A 259 9.50 3.68 -17.31
CA VAL A 259 9.52 2.37 -16.60
C VAL A 259 9.37 2.60 -15.10
N PHE A 260 8.52 1.82 -14.46
CA PHE A 260 8.42 1.72 -13.00
C PHE A 260 9.28 0.57 -12.48
N ILE A 261 10.03 0.78 -11.39
CA ILE A 261 10.90 -0.24 -10.79
C ILE A 261 10.66 -0.38 -9.28
N LEU A 262 10.38 -1.61 -8.81
CA LEU A 262 10.12 -1.94 -7.41
C LEU A 262 10.81 -3.26 -7.05
N PRO A 263 12.12 -3.28 -6.72
CA PRO A 263 12.86 -4.50 -6.40
C PRO A 263 12.81 -4.85 -4.91
N SER A 264 11.61 -4.83 -4.33
CA SER A 264 11.39 -5.06 -2.90
C SER A 264 11.80 -6.45 -2.44
N ILE A 265 12.18 -6.58 -1.16
CA ILE A 265 12.53 -7.85 -0.53
C ILE A 265 11.28 -8.64 -0.14
N TYR A 266 10.22 -7.95 0.27
CA TYR A 266 8.88 -8.50 0.47
C TYR A 266 7.80 -7.40 0.37
N GLU A 267 6.57 -7.79 0.04
CA GLU A 267 5.40 -6.89 -0.06
C GLU A 267 4.13 -7.64 0.35
N GLY A 268 3.18 -6.92 0.92
CA GLY A 268 1.80 -7.42 1.02
C GLY A 268 1.07 -7.25 -0.31
N MET A 269 0.63 -6.02 -0.58
CA MET A 269 0.07 -5.62 -1.88
C MET A 269 0.39 -4.13 -2.07
N PRO A 270 1.47 -3.79 -2.77
CA PRO A 270 1.97 -2.42 -2.85
C PRO A 270 1.05 -1.54 -3.70
N MET A 271 0.53 -0.44 -3.12
CA MET A 271 -0.32 0.53 -3.80
C MET A 271 0.37 1.13 -5.03
N THR A 272 1.66 1.46 -4.90
CA THR A 272 2.45 2.06 -6.00
C THR A 272 2.59 1.14 -7.21
N LEU A 273 2.53 -0.18 -7.01
CA LEU A 273 2.51 -1.15 -8.10
C LEU A 273 1.17 -1.11 -8.84
N ILE A 274 0.05 -1.03 -8.11
CA ILE A 274 -1.29 -0.88 -8.72
C ILE A 274 -1.37 0.44 -9.51
N GLU A 275 -0.81 1.51 -8.97
CA GLU A 275 -0.73 2.82 -9.62
C GLU A 275 0.08 2.75 -10.92
N ALA A 276 1.24 2.08 -10.92
CA ALA A 276 2.05 1.85 -12.11
C ALA A 276 1.33 1.00 -13.16
N MET A 277 0.64 -0.07 -12.72
CA MET A 277 -0.20 -0.89 -13.60
C MET A 277 -1.31 -0.05 -14.26
N ALA A 278 -2.00 0.77 -13.49
CA ALA A 278 -3.13 1.58 -13.98
C ALA A 278 -2.71 2.68 -14.95
N THR A 279 -1.51 3.25 -14.77
CA THR A 279 -0.92 4.18 -15.74
C THR A 279 -0.39 3.48 -17.01
N GLY A 280 -0.28 2.16 -16.99
CA GLY A 280 0.25 1.37 -18.10
C GLY A 280 1.76 1.44 -18.23
N LEU A 281 2.49 1.78 -17.16
CA LEU A 281 3.94 1.73 -17.18
C LEU A 281 4.43 0.27 -17.29
N PRO A 282 5.47 0.01 -18.09
CA PRO A 282 6.23 -1.23 -17.99
C PRO A 282 6.82 -1.33 -16.58
N ILE A 283 6.72 -2.51 -15.98
CA ILE A 283 7.08 -2.73 -14.59
C ILE A 283 8.28 -3.68 -14.50
N ILE A 284 9.29 -3.29 -13.72
CA ILE A 284 10.33 -4.18 -13.21
C ILE A 284 10.05 -4.40 -11.72
N THR A 285 9.89 -5.65 -11.28
CA THR A 285 9.63 -5.95 -9.88
C THR A 285 10.12 -7.33 -9.49
N THR A 286 10.27 -7.59 -8.19
CA THR A 286 10.60 -8.91 -7.65
C THR A 286 9.35 -9.76 -7.46
N PRO A 287 9.41 -11.10 -7.69
CA PRO A 287 8.27 -11.99 -7.45
C PRO A 287 8.15 -12.36 -5.96
N VAL A 288 7.77 -11.38 -5.13
CA VAL A 288 7.69 -11.55 -3.67
C VAL A 288 6.32 -11.16 -3.13
N GLY A 289 5.88 -11.84 -2.10
CA GLY A 289 4.64 -11.53 -1.40
C GLY A 289 3.43 -11.51 -2.34
N GLY A 290 2.48 -10.67 -2.07
CA GLY A 290 1.29 -10.52 -2.91
C GLY A 290 1.54 -10.04 -4.35
N ILE A 291 2.79 -9.71 -4.73
CA ILE A 291 3.13 -9.35 -6.12
C ILE A 291 2.89 -10.52 -7.08
N VAL A 292 3.16 -11.76 -6.65
CA VAL A 292 2.95 -12.96 -7.48
C VAL A 292 1.47 -13.26 -7.73
N ASP A 293 0.59 -12.78 -6.86
CA ASP A 293 -0.87 -12.84 -7.07
C ASP A 293 -1.35 -11.75 -8.05
N MET A 294 -0.56 -10.68 -8.19
CA MET A 294 -0.91 -9.53 -9.02
C MET A 294 -0.36 -9.61 -10.44
N LEU A 295 0.86 -10.13 -10.63
CA LEU A 295 1.62 -10.04 -11.86
C LEU A 295 2.24 -11.38 -12.24
N GLU A 296 2.43 -11.59 -13.55
CA GLU A 296 3.08 -12.73 -14.16
C GLU A 296 4.29 -12.24 -14.97
N ASP A 297 5.43 -12.94 -14.84
CA ASP A 297 6.65 -12.58 -15.57
C ASP A 297 6.48 -12.66 -17.08
N GLY A 298 7.01 -11.69 -17.80
CA GLY A 298 6.91 -11.57 -19.25
C GLY A 298 5.52 -11.22 -19.79
N LYS A 299 4.52 -11.05 -18.93
CA LYS A 299 3.13 -10.73 -19.30
C LYS A 299 2.69 -9.35 -18.83
N GLU A 300 2.64 -9.10 -17.53
CA GLU A 300 2.33 -7.79 -16.95
C GLU A 300 3.56 -7.07 -16.40
N ALA A 301 4.66 -7.80 -16.14
CA ALA A 301 5.89 -7.26 -15.62
C ALA A 301 7.11 -8.05 -16.12
N ALA A 302 8.30 -7.45 -15.99
CA ALA A 302 9.58 -8.13 -16.05
C ALA A 302 10.03 -8.41 -14.61
N PHE A 303 10.16 -9.67 -14.22
CA PHE A 303 10.65 -10.01 -12.89
C PHE A 303 12.17 -9.92 -12.81
N THR A 304 12.64 -9.46 -11.66
CA THR A 304 14.06 -9.31 -11.35
C THR A 304 14.40 -9.96 -10.01
N GLY A 305 15.68 -10.26 -9.80
CA GLY A 305 16.19 -10.58 -8.46
C GLY A 305 16.32 -9.34 -7.59
N THR A 306 16.68 -9.54 -6.33
CA THR A 306 16.92 -8.46 -5.36
C THR A 306 18.35 -7.92 -5.41
N ASP A 307 19.25 -8.59 -6.11
CA ASP A 307 20.67 -8.24 -6.22
C ASP A 307 20.91 -7.22 -7.35
N PRO A 308 22.04 -6.46 -7.29
CA PRO A 308 22.35 -5.42 -8.27
C PRO A 308 22.49 -5.91 -9.71
N ASP A 309 23.01 -7.13 -9.93
CA ASP A 309 23.25 -7.65 -11.29
C ASP A 309 21.94 -8.01 -11.97
N SER A 310 21.03 -8.67 -11.27
CA SER A 310 19.68 -8.96 -11.74
C SER A 310 18.92 -7.68 -12.09
N ILE A 311 19.00 -6.66 -11.22
CA ILE A 311 18.35 -5.36 -11.43
C ILE A 311 18.93 -4.68 -12.68
N ALA A 312 20.26 -4.64 -12.83
CA ALA A 312 20.92 -4.05 -14.01
C ALA A 312 20.48 -4.74 -15.31
N GLY A 313 20.42 -6.08 -15.30
CA GLY A 313 19.95 -6.87 -16.44
C GLY A 313 18.52 -6.54 -16.85
N SER A 314 17.61 -6.44 -15.87
CA SER A 314 16.19 -6.10 -16.14
C SER A 314 16.03 -4.66 -16.63
N VAL A 315 16.81 -3.70 -16.09
CA VAL A 315 16.84 -2.33 -16.59
C VAL A 315 17.29 -2.31 -18.04
N SER A 316 18.44 -2.93 -18.34
CA SER A 316 19.04 -2.97 -19.69
C SER A 316 18.11 -3.62 -20.72
N MET A 317 17.41 -4.69 -20.35
CA MET A 317 16.45 -5.38 -21.22
C MET A 317 15.32 -4.46 -21.72
N LEU A 318 14.92 -3.48 -20.92
CA LEU A 318 13.81 -2.58 -21.26
C LEU A 318 14.24 -1.28 -21.94
N VAL A 319 15.55 -0.91 -21.97
CA VAL A 319 15.99 0.39 -22.54
C VAL A 319 15.56 0.53 -23.99
N ASP A 320 15.99 -0.36 -24.87
CA ASP A 320 15.76 -0.24 -26.34
C ASP A 320 14.63 -1.17 -26.85
N ASN A 321 13.87 -1.80 -25.95
CA ASN A 321 12.81 -2.73 -26.33
C ASN A 321 11.41 -2.11 -26.17
N ALA A 322 11.07 -1.16 -27.05
CA ALA A 322 9.77 -0.48 -27.01
C ALA A 322 8.59 -1.45 -27.16
N ALA A 323 8.72 -2.51 -27.97
CA ALA A 323 7.65 -3.48 -28.17
C ALA A 323 7.36 -4.26 -26.88
N LEU A 324 8.39 -4.68 -26.15
CA LEU A 324 8.24 -5.34 -24.86
C LEU A 324 7.61 -4.40 -23.81
N ARG A 325 8.11 -3.16 -23.72
CA ARG A 325 7.54 -2.16 -22.82
C ARG A 325 6.05 -1.94 -23.09
N GLN A 326 5.68 -1.80 -24.37
CA GLN A 326 4.28 -1.64 -24.76
C GLN A 326 3.43 -2.86 -24.37
N SER A 327 3.91 -4.07 -24.64
CA SER A 327 3.20 -5.30 -24.29
C SER A 327 2.97 -5.40 -22.78
N LEU A 328 4.02 -5.24 -21.96
CA LEU A 328 3.94 -5.32 -20.51
C LEU A 328 3.00 -4.26 -19.94
N GLY A 329 3.17 -3.00 -20.35
CA GLY A 329 2.38 -1.89 -19.82
C GLY A 329 0.89 -1.99 -20.19
N GLN A 330 0.57 -2.35 -21.43
CA GLN A 330 -0.81 -2.53 -21.86
C GLN A 330 -1.51 -3.68 -21.12
N THR A 331 -0.82 -4.82 -20.95
CA THR A 331 -1.37 -5.97 -20.24
C THR A 331 -1.56 -5.66 -18.75
N ALA A 332 -0.56 -5.01 -18.12
CA ALA A 332 -0.67 -4.55 -16.74
C ALA A 332 -1.87 -3.61 -16.54
N ARG A 333 -2.09 -2.66 -17.46
CA ARG A 333 -3.21 -1.73 -17.38
C ARG A 333 -4.57 -2.40 -17.51
N ILE A 334 -4.70 -3.41 -18.36
CA ILE A 334 -5.94 -4.19 -18.47
C ILE A 334 -6.23 -4.89 -17.14
N LYS A 335 -5.22 -5.50 -16.54
CA LYS A 335 -5.33 -6.23 -15.26
C LYS A 335 -5.59 -5.29 -14.08
N ALA A 336 -5.05 -4.07 -14.11
CA ALA A 336 -5.24 -3.07 -13.06
C ALA A 336 -6.71 -2.75 -12.76
N LYS A 337 -7.63 -2.91 -13.71
CA LYS A 337 -9.07 -2.68 -13.53
C LYS A 337 -9.67 -3.50 -12.39
N GLN A 338 -9.08 -4.64 -12.06
CA GLN A 338 -9.49 -5.49 -10.94
C GLN A 338 -9.17 -4.86 -9.57
N PHE A 339 -8.24 -3.90 -9.54
CA PHE A 339 -7.75 -3.22 -8.35
C PHE A 339 -8.29 -1.77 -8.27
N SER A 340 -9.51 -1.55 -8.72
CA SER A 340 -10.18 -0.26 -8.53
C SER A 340 -10.67 -0.07 -7.09
N ALA A 341 -10.74 1.19 -6.63
CA ALA A 341 -11.34 1.52 -5.33
C ALA A 341 -12.78 1.03 -5.23
N GLU A 342 -13.53 1.07 -6.34
CA GLU A 342 -14.89 0.55 -6.43
C GLU A 342 -14.94 -0.97 -6.19
N THR A 343 -14.06 -1.76 -6.84
CA THR A 343 -13.99 -3.21 -6.65
C THR A 343 -13.61 -3.56 -5.20
N MET A 344 -12.64 -2.85 -4.64
CA MET A 344 -12.25 -2.99 -3.25
C MET A 344 -13.42 -2.71 -2.30
N ALA A 345 -14.12 -1.58 -2.49
CA ALA A 345 -15.26 -1.21 -1.65
C ALA A 345 -16.41 -2.23 -1.72
N LYS A 346 -16.74 -2.72 -2.92
CA LYS A 346 -17.74 -3.80 -3.09
C LYS A 346 -17.36 -5.05 -2.32
N LYS A 347 -16.08 -5.46 -2.37
CA LYS A 347 -15.60 -6.63 -1.65
C LYS A 347 -15.68 -6.45 -0.13
N TYR A 348 -15.33 -5.27 0.39
CA TYR A 348 -15.50 -4.99 1.81
C TYR A 348 -16.97 -4.94 2.23
N LEU A 349 -17.89 -4.45 1.37
CA LEU A 349 -19.33 -4.47 1.67
C LEU A 349 -19.88 -5.90 1.76
N GLU A 350 -19.41 -6.83 0.92
CA GLU A 350 -19.73 -8.26 1.06
C GLU A 350 -19.29 -8.78 2.44
N ILE A 351 -18.02 -8.55 2.81
CA ILE A 351 -17.45 -8.97 4.11
C ILE A 351 -18.22 -8.35 5.29
N TYR A 352 -18.60 -7.08 5.21
CA TYR A 352 -19.36 -6.40 6.25
C TYR A 352 -20.76 -7.02 6.40
N SER A 353 -21.40 -7.39 5.29
CA SER A 353 -22.75 -7.95 5.27
C SER A 353 -22.84 -9.38 5.81
N GLU A 354 -21.78 -10.18 5.65
CA GLU A 354 -21.71 -11.54 6.20
C GLU A 354 -21.68 -11.56 7.74
N GLY A 355 -21.33 -10.45 8.37
CA GLY A 355 -21.27 -10.30 9.84
C GLY A 355 -22.52 -9.68 10.49
N ILE A 356 -23.49 -9.23 9.70
CA ILE A 356 -24.76 -8.65 10.16
C ILE A 356 -25.83 -9.74 10.18
#